data_0b706d8142040ff950294127e50d9a1b
#
_entry.id   0b706d8142040ff950294127e50d9a1b
#
_cell.length_a   1.000
_cell.length_b   1.000
_cell.length_c   1.000
_cell.angle_alpha   90.00
_cell.angle_beta   90.00
_cell.angle_gamma   90.00
#
_symmetry.space_group_name_H-M   'P 1'
#
loop_
_entity.id
_entity.type
_entity.pdbx_description
1 polymer ?
#
loop_
_entity_poly.entity_id
_entity_poly.type
_entity_poly.pdbx_seq_one_letter_code
_entity_poly.pdbx_strand_id
1 'polypeptide(L)'
;TTGPLGQGIANAVGFAMAERHLNARFGDELVDHKTYVIAGDGCLMEGISQEAITLAGHLRLKNLIVLFDDNAVTIDGSTALADATDQMKRFKASGWNVARVDGHNMDAVRGALLAAQTADRPSLIACKTIIGFGAPKLAGTGPAHGGPYGAEEIAGIRKSIDWPHEPFVVPEEILKEWRKIGAQGSRHREAWEKRLA
;
A
#
# COMPACT_ATOMS: atom_id res chain seq x y z
N THR A 1 -1.49 -6.86 8.09
CA THR A 1 -0.31 -7.70 7.80
C THR A 1 -0.73 -9.15 7.77
N THR A 2 -0.54 -9.80 6.63
CA THR A 2 -0.89 -11.21 6.41
C THR A 2 0.36 -11.99 6.00
N GLY A 3 0.64 -13.13 6.63
CA GLY A 3 1.79 -13.98 6.28
C GLY A 3 1.65 -14.61 4.90
N PRO A 4 0.56 -15.35 4.59
CA PRO A 4 0.33 -15.91 3.26
C PRO A 4 0.08 -14.80 2.22
N LEU A 5 0.76 -14.87 1.08
CA LEU A 5 0.61 -13.93 -0.02
C LEU A 5 -0.82 -13.98 -0.60
N GLY A 6 -1.30 -12.86 -1.12
CA GLY A 6 -2.65 -12.71 -1.67
C GLY A 6 -3.77 -12.53 -0.64
N GLN A 7 -3.61 -13.01 0.59
CA GLN A 7 -4.63 -12.89 1.63
C GLN A 7 -4.94 -11.43 1.97
N GLY A 8 -3.94 -10.54 1.98
CA GLY A 8 -4.12 -9.12 2.27
C GLY A 8 -5.06 -8.42 1.29
N ILE A 9 -4.92 -8.68 0.00
CA ILE A 9 -5.80 -8.13 -1.04
C ILE A 9 -7.22 -8.69 -0.88
N ALA A 10 -7.37 -10.01 -0.69
CA ALA A 10 -8.67 -10.64 -0.52
C ALA A 10 -9.40 -10.09 0.72
N ASN A 11 -8.71 -9.93 1.85
CA ASN A 11 -9.27 -9.31 3.05
C ASN A 11 -9.67 -7.85 2.80
N ALA A 12 -8.86 -7.07 2.09
CA ALA A 12 -9.18 -5.69 1.76
C ALA A 12 -10.44 -5.57 0.88
N VAL A 13 -10.63 -6.49 -0.06
CA VAL A 13 -11.87 -6.58 -0.84
C VAL A 13 -13.06 -6.87 0.09
N GLY A 14 -12.91 -7.81 1.03
CA GLY A 14 -13.93 -8.09 2.04
C GLY A 14 -14.28 -6.88 2.90
N PHE A 15 -13.29 -6.10 3.36
CA PHE A 15 -13.51 -4.85 4.10
C PHE A 15 -14.24 -3.80 3.26
N ALA A 16 -13.86 -3.62 1.99
CA ALA A 16 -14.54 -2.68 1.11
C ALA A 16 -15.98 -3.12 0.76
N MET A 17 -16.25 -4.42 0.67
CA MET A 17 -17.61 -4.95 0.53
C MET A 17 -18.44 -4.68 1.80
N ALA A 18 -17.86 -4.91 2.98
CA ALA A 18 -18.50 -4.63 4.26
C ALA A 18 -18.81 -3.13 4.41
N GLU A 19 -17.85 -2.27 4.08
CA GLU A 19 -18.05 -0.82 4.07
C GLU A 19 -19.24 -0.44 3.19
N ARG A 20 -19.27 -0.91 1.95
CA ARG A 20 -20.37 -0.59 1.01
C ARG A 20 -21.71 -1.10 1.49
N HIS A 21 -21.76 -2.30 2.09
CA HIS A 21 -22.97 -2.84 2.68
C HIS A 21 -23.48 -2.00 3.85
N LEU A 22 -22.59 -1.61 4.74
CA LEU A 22 -22.91 -0.79 5.90
C LEU A 22 -23.28 0.64 5.48
N ASN A 23 -22.60 1.21 4.49
CA ASN A 23 -22.92 2.50 3.91
C ASN A 23 -24.35 2.52 3.33
N ALA A 24 -24.72 1.50 2.57
CA ALA A 24 -26.08 1.35 2.02
C ALA A 24 -27.15 1.24 3.11
N ARG A 25 -26.80 0.73 4.29
CA ARG A 25 -27.71 0.56 5.43
C ARG A 25 -27.79 1.79 6.32
N PHE A 26 -26.67 2.47 6.56
CA PHE A 26 -26.55 3.52 7.57
C PHE A 26 -26.26 4.92 6.99
N GLY A 27 -25.95 5.01 5.70
CA GLY A 27 -25.66 6.26 5.01
C GLY A 27 -24.21 6.75 5.16
N ASP A 28 -23.85 7.73 4.32
CA ASP A 28 -22.50 8.30 4.22
C ASP A 28 -22.05 9.01 5.51
N GLU A 29 -22.98 9.54 6.28
CA GLU A 29 -22.65 10.24 7.53
C GLU A 29 -22.04 9.31 8.59
N LEU A 30 -22.42 8.03 8.57
CA LEU A 30 -21.94 7.04 9.52
C LEU A 30 -20.87 6.13 8.93
N VAL A 31 -20.95 5.78 7.64
CA VAL A 31 -20.04 4.83 6.99
C VAL A 31 -19.63 5.35 5.62
N ASP A 32 -18.44 5.89 5.52
CA ASP A 32 -17.77 6.26 4.25
C ASP A 32 -16.25 6.23 4.45
N HIS A 33 -15.73 5.09 4.89
CA HIS A 33 -14.30 4.93 5.10
C HIS A 33 -13.62 4.26 3.92
N LYS A 34 -12.36 4.60 3.71
CA LYS A 34 -11.51 4.00 2.68
C LYS A 34 -10.76 2.80 3.24
N THR A 35 -10.60 1.78 2.41
CA THR A 35 -9.71 0.63 2.67
C THR A 35 -8.43 0.81 1.87
N TYR A 36 -7.29 0.89 2.55
CA TYR A 36 -5.97 0.95 1.95
C TYR A 36 -5.25 -0.37 2.17
N VAL A 37 -4.59 -0.87 1.13
CA VAL A 37 -3.76 -2.08 1.21
C VAL A 37 -2.48 -1.89 0.41
N ILE A 38 -1.38 -2.40 0.93
CA ILE A 38 -0.09 -2.47 0.24
C ILE A 38 0.12 -3.90 -0.22
N ALA A 39 0.49 -4.09 -1.47
CA ALA A 39 0.77 -5.39 -2.06
C ALA A 39 2.08 -5.34 -2.87
N GLY A 40 2.92 -6.34 -2.71
CA GLY A 40 4.12 -6.53 -3.54
C GLY A 40 3.85 -7.41 -4.75
N ASP A 41 4.87 -7.59 -5.59
CA ASP A 41 4.81 -8.39 -6.81
C ASP A 41 4.29 -9.81 -6.54
N GLY A 42 4.84 -10.53 -5.56
CA GLY A 42 4.41 -11.88 -5.21
C GLY A 42 2.95 -11.96 -4.78
N CYS A 43 2.41 -10.93 -4.11
CA CYS A 43 0.99 -10.89 -3.75
C CYS A 43 0.08 -10.90 -4.98
N LEU A 44 0.50 -10.21 -6.05
CA LEU A 44 -0.27 -10.12 -7.30
C LEU A 44 -0.17 -11.38 -8.18
N MET A 45 0.75 -12.29 -7.88
CA MET A 45 0.89 -13.58 -8.58
C MET A 45 -0.08 -14.65 -8.05
N GLU A 46 -0.60 -14.48 -6.83
CA GLU A 46 -1.47 -15.45 -6.19
C GLU A 46 -2.85 -15.56 -6.86
N GLY A 47 -3.38 -16.79 -6.98
CA GLY A 47 -4.68 -17.05 -7.59
C GLY A 47 -5.82 -16.30 -6.91
N ILE A 48 -5.85 -16.29 -5.57
CA ILE A 48 -6.87 -15.56 -4.79
C ILE A 48 -6.88 -14.06 -5.10
N SER A 49 -5.71 -13.47 -5.40
CA SER A 49 -5.61 -12.06 -5.78
C SER A 49 -6.34 -11.79 -7.10
N GLN A 50 -6.24 -12.71 -8.06
CA GLN A 50 -6.91 -12.56 -9.37
C GLN A 50 -8.42 -12.58 -9.24
N GLU A 51 -8.96 -13.46 -8.42
CA GLU A 51 -10.40 -13.54 -8.14
C GLU A 51 -10.87 -12.28 -7.40
N ALA A 52 -10.14 -11.86 -6.35
CA ALA A 52 -10.43 -10.68 -5.56
C ALA A 52 -10.40 -9.39 -6.40
N ILE A 53 -9.39 -9.21 -7.27
CA ILE A 53 -9.28 -8.07 -8.18
C ILE A 53 -10.48 -8.00 -9.12
N THR A 54 -10.87 -9.13 -9.71
CA THR A 54 -12.01 -9.21 -10.61
C THR A 54 -13.31 -8.87 -9.90
N LEU A 55 -13.53 -9.42 -8.71
CA LEU A 55 -14.72 -9.16 -7.88
C LEU A 55 -14.82 -7.67 -7.50
N ALA A 56 -13.71 -7.07 -7.04
CA ALA A 56 -13.68 -5.67 -6.64
C ALA A 56 -14.01 -4.73 -7.79
N GLY A 57 -13.48 -4.99 -8.99
CA GLY A 57 -13.80 -4.21 -10.18
C GLY A 57 -15.25 -4.36 -10.61
N HIS A 58 -15.77 -5.61 -10.62
CA HIS A 58 -17.17 -5.90 -10.93
C HIS A 58 -18.14 -5.16 -9.98
N LEU A 59 -17.87 -5.20 -8.69
CA LEU A 59 -18.66 -4.51 -7.68
C LEU A 59 -18.39 -3.00 -7.60
N ARG A 60 -17.42 -2.47 -8.35
CA ARG A 60 -17.03 -1.04 -8.33
C ARG A 60 -16.78 -0.54 -6.91
N LEU A 61 -15.92 -1.23 -6.15
CA LEU A 61 -15.62 -0.89 -4.76
C LEU A 61 -14.74 0.38 -4.69
N LYS A 62 -15.34 1.55 -4.90
CA LYS A 62 -14.67 2.85 -5.05
C LYS A 62 -13.79 3.25 -3.85
N ASN A 63 -14.11 2.71 -2.67
CA ASN A 63 -13.39 3.00 -1.43
C ASN A 63 -12.20 2.06 -1.19
N LEU A 64 -11.86 1.18 -2.15
CA LEU A 64 -10.69 0.32 -2.11
C LEU A 64 -9.53 0.94 -2.90
N ILE A 65 -8.39 1.14 -2.23
CA ILE A 65 -7.17 1.71 -2.81
C ILE A 65 -6.01 0.77 -2.53
N VAL A 66 -5.41 0.25 -3.59
CA VAL A 66 -4.24 -0.64 -3.53
C VAL A 66 -3.00 0.14 -3.93
N LEU A 67 -1.99 0.17 -3.04
CA LEU A 67 -0.64 0.61 -3.37
C LEU A 67 0.18 -0.63 -3.72
N PHE A 68 0.60 -0.72 -4.97
CA PHE A 68 1.43 -1.80 -5.45
C PHE A 68 2.90 -1.39 -5.38
N ASP A 69 3.67 -2.08 -4.55
CA ASP A 69 5.12 -1.93 -4.46
C ASP A 69 5.77 -2.62 -5.67
N ASP A 70 5.86 -1.88 -6.78
CA ASP A 70 6.38 -2.33 -8.09
C ASP A 70 7.91 -2.24 -8.09
N ASN A 71 8.56 -3.16 -7.37
CA ASN A 71 10.02 -3.22 -7.28
C ASN A 71 10.65 -4.29 -8.19
N ALA A 72 9.84 -5.11 -8.86
CA ALA A 72 10.24 -6.16 -9.79
C ALA A 72 11.12 -7.27 -9.17
N VAL A 73 11.01 -7.50 -7.84
CA VAL A 73 11.77 -8.51 -7.11
C VAL A 73 10.85 -9.36 -6.24
N THR A 74 11.11 -10.67 -6.23
CA THR A 74 10.55 -11.65 -5.28
C THR A 74 11.69 -12.29 -4.48
N ILE A 75 11.36 -13.27 -3.62
CA ILE A 75 12.35 -13.99 -2.79
C ILE A 75 13.51 -14.53 -3.64
N ASP A 76 13.20 -15.15 -4.78
CA ASP A 76 14.19 -15.83 -5.62
C ASP A 76 14.85 -14.92 -6.68
N GLY A 77 14.49 -13.64 -6.72
CA GLY A 77 15.09 -12.68 -7.65
C GLY A 77 14.07 -11.90 -8.48
N SER A 78 14.43 -11.60 -9.72
CA SER A 78 13.59 -10.79 -10.61
C SER A 78 12.24 -11.49 -10.91
N THR A 79 11.16 -10.70 -10.90
CA THR A 79 9.82 -11.16 -11.33
C THR A 79 9.81 -11.73 -12.74
N ALA A 80 10.72 -11.28 -13.61
CA ALA A 80 10.83 -11.81 -14.99
C ALA A 80 11.12 -13.31 -15.08
N LEU A 81 11.57 -13.94 -13.98
CA LEU A 81 11.76 -15.40 -13.92
C LEU A 81 10.43 -16.16 -13.82
N ALA A 82 9.38 -15.54 -13.30
CA ALA A 82 8.12 -16.22 -12.94
C ALA A 82 6.87 -15.61 -13.56
N ASP A 83 6.83 -14.28 -13.79
CA ASP A 83 5.63 -13.58 -14.27
C ASP A 83 6.00 -12.45 -15.25
N ALA A 84 5.47 -12.54 -16.47
CA ALA A 84 5.57 -11.49 -17.49
C ALA A 84 4.29 -10.63 -17.58
N THR A 85 3.39 -10.74 -16.64
CA THR A 85 2.09 -10.07 -16.67
C THR A 85 2.22 -8.57 -16.45
N ASP A 86 1.63 -7.79 -17.35
CA ASP A 86 1.44 -6.36 -17.13
C ASP A 86 0.29 -6.14 -16.13
N GLN A 87 0.65 -5.94 -14.87
CA GLN A 87 -0.32 -5.79 -13.78
C GLN A 87 -1.23 -4.56 -14.01
N MET A 88 -0.71 -3.47 -14.56
CA MET A 88 -1.51 -2.27 -14.87
C MET A 88 -2.62 -2.58 -15.86
N LYS A 89 -2.31 -3.32 -16.93
CA LYS A 89 -3.31 -3.72 -17.91
C LYS A 89 -4.32 -4.71 -17.31
N ARG A 90 -3.87 -5.64 -16.47
CA ARG A 90 -4.75 -6.61 -15.80
C ARG A 90 -5.79 -5.91 -14.94
N PHE A 91 -5.38 -5.00 -14.06
CA PHE A 91 -6.29 -4.23 -13.22
C PHE A 91 -7.23 -3.36 -14.04
N LYS A 92 -6.71 -2.69 -15.08
CA LYS A 92 -7.54 -1.89 -16.00
C LYS A 92 -8.60 -2.73 -16.70
N ALA A 93 -8.25 -3.92 -17.18
CA ALA A 93 -9.20 -4.86 -17.80
C ALA A 93 -10.24 -5.36 -16.80
N SER A 94 -9.89 -5.47 -15.52
CA SER A 94 -10.82 -5.80 -14.44
C SER A 94 -11.68 -4.63 -13.96
N GLY A 95 -11.62 -3.46 -14.60
CA GLY A 95 -12.50 -2.32 -14.30
C GLY A 95 -11.97 -1.38 -13.19
N TRP A 96 -10.68 -1.40 -12.90
CA TRP A 96 -10.05 -0.51 -11.93
C TRP A 96 -9.53 0.79 -12.58
N ASN A 97 -9.44 1.86 -11.80
CA ASN A 97 -8.54 2.97 -12.10
C ASN A 97 -7.11 2.54 -11.83
N VAL A 98 -6.19 2.98 -12.69
CA VAL A 98 -4.78 2.62 -12.56
C VAL A 98 -3.90 3.86 -12.74
N ALA A 99 -2.94 4.03 -11.86
CA ALA A 99 -1.93 5.07 -11.93
C ALA A 99 -0.54 4.46 -11.67
N ARG A 100 0.51 5.04 -12.27
CA ARG A 100 1.89 4.69 -11.96
C ARG A 100 2.62 5.94 -11.54
N VAL A 101 3.38 5.84 -10.45
CA VAL A 101 4.17 6.93 -9.88
C VAL A 101 5.56 6.44 -9.50
N ASP A 102 6.49 7.36 -9.37
CA ASP A 102 7.75 7.12 -8.67
C ASP A 102 7.44 6.97 -7.18
N GLY A 103 7.64 5.77 -6.63
CA GLY A 103 7.37 5.45 -5.23
C GLY A 103 8.33 6.10 -4.24
N HIS A 104 9.46 6.65 -4.72
CA HIS A 104 10.39 7.45 -3.91
C HIS A 104 10.07 8.95 -3.94
N ASN A 105 9.11 9.38 -4.76
CA ASN A 105 8.61 10.75 -4.79
C ASN A 105 7.31 10.87 -3.96
N MET A 106 7.43 11.38 -2.74
CA MET A 106 6.32 11.50 -1.79
C MET A 106 5.16 12.37 -2.31
N ASP A 107 5.46 13.42 -3.07
CA ASP A 107 4.43 14.30 -3.64
C ASP A 107 3.66 13.61 -4.77
N ALA A 108 4.34 12.81 -5.59
CA ALA A 108 3.69 11.99 -6.63
C ALA A 108 2.77 10.94 -6.01
N VAL A 109 3.22 10.23 -4.96
CA VAL A 109 2.40 9.26 -4.22
C VAL A 109 1.20 9.95 -3.58
N ARG A 110 1.40 11.10 -2.93
CA ARG A 110 0.32 11.89 -2.32
C ARG A 110 -0.72 12.33 -3.35
N GLY A 111 -0.28 12.85 -4.50
CA GLY A 111 -1.17 13.26 -5.58
C GLY A 111 -2.02 12.10 -6.10
N ALA A 112 -1.43 10.93 -6.30
CA ALA A 112 -2.13 9.73 -6.74
C ALA A 112 -3.15 9.23 -5.69
N LEU A 113 -2.80 9.27 -4.40
CA LEU A 113 -3.71 8.92 -3.31
C LEU A 113 -4.92 9.87 -3.26
N LEU A 114 -4.72 11.19 -3.38
CA LEU A 114 -5.81 12.16 -3.40
C LEU A 114 -6.75 11.94 -4.59
N ALA A 115 -6.20 11.66 -5.77
CA ALA A 115 -7.01 11.32 -6.96
C ALA A 115 -7.80 10.01 -6.75
N ALA A 116 -7.18 8.98 -6.16
CA ALA A 116 -7.83 7.70 -5.87
C ALA A 116 -9.00 7.83 -4.88
N GLN A 117 -8.91 8.75 -3.91
CA GLN A 117 -9.97 8.99 -2.92
C GLN A 117 -11.28 9.50 -3.52
N THR A 118 -11.23 10.12 -4.69
CA THR A 118 -12.39 10.68 -5.40
C THR A 118 -12.83 9.85 -6.61
N ALA A 119 -12.20 8.71 -6.83
CA ALA A 119 -12.51 7.83 -7.96
C ALA A 119 -13.87 7.14 -7.82
N ASP A 120 -14.48 6.78 -8.95
CA ASP A 120 -15.78 6.10 -9.03
C ASP A 120 -15.69 4.56 -8.99
N ARG A 121 -14.47 4.02 -8.89
CA ARG A 121 -14.14 2.59 -8.91
C ARG A 121 -12.87 2.32 -8.09
N PRO A 122 -12.55 1.04 -7.78
CA PRO A 122 -11.34 0.74 -7.04
C PRO A 122 -10.09 1.24 -7.77
N SER A 123 -9.06 1.61 -7.03
CA SER A 123 -7.85 2.22 -7.59
C SER A 123 -6.61 1.39 -7.26
N LEU A 124 -5.76 1.17 -8.28
CA LEU A 124 -4.40 0.68 -8.16
C LEU A 124 -3.43 1.83 -8.39
N ILE A 125 -2.52 2.04 -7.46
CA ILE A 125 -1.39 2.96 -7.60
C ILE A 125 -0.11 2.11 -7.62
N ALA A 126 0.46 1.90 -8.80
CA ALA A 126 1.75 1.23 -8.95
C ALA A 126 2.87 2.21 -8.58
N CYS A 127 3.45 2.01 -7.42
CA CYS A 127 4.57 2.78 -6.90
C CYS A 127 5.87 2.12 -7.35
N LYS A 128 6.55 2.68 -8.34
CA LYS A 128 7.86 2.16 -8.78
C LYS A 128 8.89 2.43 -7.70
N THR A 129 9.43 1.38 -7.11
CA THR A 129 10.41 1.45 -6.03
C THR A 129 11.66 0.62 -6.34
N ILE A 130 12.63 0.74 -5.47
CA ILE A 130 13.83 -0.08 -5.46
C ILE A 130 13.88 -0.79 -4.12
N ILE A 131 13.79 -2.12 -4.12
CA ILE A 131 13.95 -2.90 -2.89
C ILE A 131 15.34 -2.63 -2.29
N GLY A 132 15.42 -2.47 -0.96
CA GLY A 132 16.67 -2.12 -0.30
C GLY A 132 17.23 -0.76 -0.69
N PHE A 133 16.38 0.22 -0.99
CA PHE A 133 16.77 1.57 -1.40
C PHE A 133 17.86 2.16 -0.49
N GLY A 134 18.94 2.66 -1.11
CA GLY A 134 20.09 3.20 -0.41
C GLY A 134 21.14 2.19 0.02
N ALA A 135 20.89 0.88 -0.10
CA ALA A 135 21.89 -0.15 0.18
C ALA A 135 22.98 -0.16 -0.90
N PRO A 136 24.26 -0.11 -0.54
CA PRO A 136 25.35 -0.02 -1.51
C PRO A 136 25.47 -1.16 -2.50
N LYS A 137 25.20 -2.39 -2.06
CA LYS A 137 25.37 -3.62 -2.86
C LYS A 137 24.06 -4.38 -3.04
N LEU A 138 23.13 -4.28 -2.09
CA LEU A 138 21.90 -5.08 -2.08
C LEU A 138 20.71 -4.40 -2.77
N ALA A 139 20.75 -3.08 -3.00
CA ALA A 139 19.64 -2.37 -3.65
C ALA A 139 19.26 -3.01 -4.99
N GLY A 140 17.97 -3.29 -5.19
CA GLY A 140 17.43 -3.88 -6.42
C GLY A 140 17.72 -5.37 -6.62
N THR A 141 18.18 -6.09 -5.59
CA THR A 141 18.53 -7.50 -5.69
C THR A 141 17.62 -8.42 -4.88
N GLY A 142 17.52 -9.70 -5.26
CA GLY A 142 16.78 -10.73 -4.52
C GLY A 142 17.21 -10.86 -3.04
N PRO A 143 18.52 -10.89 -2.71
CA PRO A 143 18.99 -10.94 -1.34
C PRO A 143 18.49 -9.81 -0.43
N ALA A 144 18.09 -8.65 -1.00
CA ALA A 144 17.47 -7.57 -0.23
C ALA A 144 16.08 -7.92 0.31
N HIS A 145 15.43 -8.96 -0.22
CA HIS A 145 14.04 -9.31 0.13
C HIS A 145 13.89 -9.84 1.56
N GLY A 146 14.78 -10.68 2.05
CA GLY A 146 14.57 -11.35 3.34
C GLY A 146 15.85 -11.61 4.13
N GLY A 147 17.02 -11.29 3.59
CA GLY A 147 18.28 -11.46 4.28
C GLY A 147 18.59 -10.30 5.26
N PRO A 148 19.29 -10.55 6.37
CA PRO A 148 19.74 -9.47 7.24
C PRO A 148 20.80 -8.64 6.51
N TYR A 149 20.66 -7.32 6.58
CA TYR A 149 21.69 -6.41 6.09
C TYR A 149 22.90 -6.40 7.03
N GLY A 150 24.09 -6.58 6.50
CA GLY A 150 25.33 -6.43 7.27
C GLY A 150 25.61 -4.97 7.65
N ALA A 151 26.57 -4.77 8.56
CA ALA A 151 26.89 -3.45 9.10
C ALA A 151 27.27 -2.42 8.00
N GLU A 152 27.99 -2.85 6.96
CA GLU A 152 28.36 -1.99 5.82
C GLU A 152 27.13 -1.49 5.04
N GLU A 153 26.17 -2.39 4.77
CA GLU A 153 24.94 -2.04 4.08
C GLU A 153 24.11 -1.06 4.91
N ILE A 154 23.94 -1.33 6.21
CA ILE A 154 23.22 -0.46 7.14
C ILE A 154 23.87 0.93 7.20
N ALA A 155 25.19 1.00 7.30
CA ALA A 155 25.91 2.26 7.30
C ALA A 155 25.73 3.03 5.99
N GLY A 156 25.77 2.32 4.86
CA GLY A 156 25.51 2.88 3.53
C GLY A 156 24.09 3.42 3.37
N ILE A 157 23.08 2.68 3.80
CA ILE A 157 21.68 3.12 3.81
C ILE A 157 21.53 4.40 4.63
N ARG A 158 22.01 4.40 5.87
CA ARG A 158 21.93 5.57 6.76
C ARG A 158 22.55 6.81 6.14
N LYS A 159 23.71 6.65 5.49
CA LYS A 159 24.36 7.74 4.75
C LYS A 159 23.54 8.20 3.55
N SER A 160 22.97 7.26 2.80
CA SER A 160 22.18 7.55 1.60
C SER A 160 20.90 8.34 1.87
N ILE A 161 20.25 8.07 3.02
CA ILE A 161 19.01 8.74 3.44
C ILE A 161 19.24 9.85 4.47
N ASP A 162 20.49 10.21 4.72
CA ASP A 162 20.88 11.23 5.70
C ASP A 162 20.29 11.01 7.10
N TRP A 163 20.43 9.76 7.61
CA TRP A 163 19.95 9.37 8.94
C TRP A 163 21.07 9.27 9.96
N PRO A 164 21.38 10.34 10.71
CA PRO A 164 22.54 10.38 11.63
C PRO A 164 22.27 9.77 13.01
N HIS A 165 21.00 9.44 13.31
CA HIS A 165 20.62 9.02 14.65
C HIS A 165 21.04 7.58 14.96
N GLU A 166 21.29 7.28 16.25
CA GLU A 166 21.59 5.94 16.72
C GLU A 166 20.44 4.94 16.48
N PRO A 167 20.73 3.63 16.45
CA PRO A 167 19.68 2.61 16.33
C PRO A 167 18.61 2.77 17.41
N PHE A 168 17.35 2.60 17.00
CA PHE A 168 16.14 2.73 17.84
C PHE A 168 15.90 4.12 18.45
N VAL A 169 16.66 5.13 18.05
CA VAL A 169 16.40 6.52 18.44
C VAL A 169 15.49 7.17 17.40
N VAL A 170 14.32 7.63 17.83
CA VAL A 170 13.42 8.46 17.02
C VAL A 170 13.57 9.90 17.49
N PRO A 171 13.97 10.85 16.62
CA PRO A 171 14.05 12.27 16.97
C PRO A 171 12.74 12.80 17.55
N GLU A 172 12.83 13.64 18.57
CA GLU A 172 11.65 14.13 19.30
C GLU A 172 10.69 14.91 18.41
N GLU A 173 11.17 15.67 17.44
CA GLU A 173 10.35 16.37 16.45
C GLU A 173 9.53 15.42 15.59
N ILE A 174 10.11 14.32 15.14
CA ILE A 174 9.40 13.28 14.36
C ILE A 174 8.36 12.59 15.25
N LEU A 175 8.76 12.19 16.45
CA LEU A 175 7.87 11.52 17.40
C LEU A 175 6.67 12.40 17.78
N LYS A 176 6.89 13.70 17.97
CA LYS A 176 5.84 14.69 18.26
C LYS A 176 4.83 14.80 17.12
N GLU A 177 5.28 14.85 15.86
CA GLU A 177 4.37 14.89 14.71
C GLU A 177 3.58 13.59 14.56
N TRP A 178 4.21 12.42 14.74
CA TRP A 178 3.50 11.14 14.77
C TRP A 178 2.40 11.09 15.84
N ARG A 179 2.71 11.51 17.06
CA ARG A 179 1.74 11.58 18.16
C ARG A 179 0.61 12.56 17.88
N LYS A 180 0.91 13.70 17.26
CA LYS A 180 -0.10 14.68 16.85
C LYS A 180 -1.05 14.13 15.81
N ILE A 181 -0.53 13.41 14.80
CA ILE A 181 -1.35 12.73 13.78
C ILE A 181 -2.24 11.67 14.45
N GLY A 182 -1.67 10.81 15.32
CA GLY A 182 -2.44 9.80 16.04
C GLY A 182 -3.56 10.39 16.93
N ALA A 183 -3.30 11.51 17.58
CA ALA A 183 -4.28 12.19 18.44
C ALA A 183 -5.49 12.75 17.66
N GLN A 184 -5.39 12.97 16.35
CA GLN A 184 -6.52 13.41 15.53
C GLN A 184 -7.64 12.36 15.48
N GLY A 185 -7.31 11.08 15.66
CA GLY A 185 -8.28 10.00 15.69
C GLY A 185 -9.37 10.16 16.75
N SER A 186 -9.03 10.73 17.91
CA SER A 186 -10.01 11.03 18.99
C SER A 186 -11.11 11.97 18.51
N ARG A 187 -10.75 13.04 17.80
CA ARG A 187 -11.71 14.02 17.28
C ARG A 187 -12.66 13.40 16.25
N HIS A 188 -12.11 12.54 15.36
CA HIS A 188 -12.92 11.85 14.37
C HIS A 188 -13.90 10.88 15.02
N ARG A 189 -13.45 10.13 16.04
CA ARG A 189 -14.31 9.23 16.82
C ARG A 189 -15.41 9.97 17.53
N GLU A 190 -15.10 11.03 18.27
CA GLU A 190 -16.08 11.83 18.99
C GLU A 190 -17.13 12.47 18.07
N ALA A 191 -16.70 12.94 16.89
CA ALA A 191 -17.62 13.46 15.88
C ALA A 191 -18.52 12.37 15.30
N TRP A 192 -17.99 11.15 15.12
CA TRP A 192 -18.76 9.99 14.66
C TRP A 192 -19.77 9.52 15.72
N GLU A 193 -19.36 9.41 16.99
CA GLU A 193 -20.23 9.05 18.11
C GLU A 193 -21.43 10.01 18.25
N LYS A 194 -21.22 11.32 18.00
CA LYS A 194 -22.30 12.32 17.99
C LYS A 194 -23.30 12.15 16.84
N ARG A 195 -22.85 11.62 15.70
CA ARG A 195 -23.74 11.32 14.57
C ARG A 195 -24.49 10.00 14.74
N LEU A 196 -23.91 9.08 15.51
CA LEU A 196 -24.49 7.77 15.80
C LEU A 196 -25.62 7.86 16.85
N ALA A 197 -25.53 8.79 17.79
CA ALA A 197 -26.51 9.02 18.85
C ALA A 197 -27.79 9.67 18.32
#